data_6c144444393f43e90967157d91569aee
#
_entry.id   6c144444393f43e90967157d91569aee
#
_cell.length_a   1.000
_cell.length_b   1.000
_cell.length_c   1.000
_cell.angle_alpha   90.00
_cell.angle_beta   90.00
_cell.angle_gamma   90.00
#
_symmetry.space_group_name_H-M   'P 1'
#
loop_
_entity.id
_entity.type
_entity.pdbx_description
1 polymer ?
#
loop_
_entity_poly.entity_id
_entity_poly.type
_entity_poly.pdbx_seq_one_letter_code
_entity_poly.pdbx_strand_id
1 'polypeptide(L)'
;MGVVNVGYVGESLKGISSSYSNLVRQKMLGLTNQNFYEFHNPVDLADSHSEAVSIVLGYKKDTFIDDLASLSNDANLDYIFVTSLENISDTKDRVMLKGEVVRYNRKANDIYRYEILSYAEDIDLHIKAINEEMVQTIPHSVYGIEKNRKYLVVGMVIVLVFALSQSFGGFGQFLGGDSDGKKGTEPPPGN
;
A
#
# COMPACT_ATOMS: atom_id res chain seq x y z
N MET A 1 -12.33 -4.17 -15.16
CA MET A 1 -12.17 -3.10 -14.18
C MET A 1 -10.81 -2.47 -14.44
N GLY A 2 -10.72 -1.14 -14.61
CA GLY A 2 -9.43 -0.47 -14.87
C GLY A 2 -8.57 -0.36 -13.61
N VAL A 3 -7.38 0.21 -13.76
CA VAL A 3 -6.51 0.57 -12.63
C VAL A 3 -7.21 1.64 -11.80
N VAL A 4 -7.26 1.47 -10.49
CA VAL A 4 -7.75 2.48 -9.54
C VAL A 4 -6.56 3.32 -9.08
N ASN A 5 -6.65 4.64 -9.21
CA ASN A 5 -5.61 5.59 -8.83
C ASN A 5 -5.97 6.24 -7.48
N VAL A 6 -5.07 6.14 -6.52
CA VAL A 6 -5.26 6.68 -5.17
C VAL A 6 -4.14 7.65 -4.84
N GLY A 7 -4.49 8.88 -4.46
CA GLY A 7 -3.55 9.90 -4.06
C GLY A 7 -3.60 10.18 -2.56
N TYR A 8 -2.45 10.34 -1.92
CA TYR A 8 -2.34 10.97 -0.62
C TYR A 8 -1.75 12.37 -0.80
N VAL A 9 -2.54 13.39 -0.55
CA VAL A 9 -2.13 14.80 -0.76
C VAL A 9 -1.15 15.25 0.32
N GLY A 10 -1.27 14.71 1.50
CA GLY A 10 -0.43 15.06 2.64
C GLY A 10 -1.22 15.44 3.88
N GLU A 11 -0.53 16.10 4.80
CA GLU A 11 -1.06 16.46 6.09
C GLU A 11 -0.92 17.96 6.40
N SER A 12 -1.94 18.53 7.04
CA SER A 12 -1.90 19.83 7.74
C SER A 12 -1.81 19.59 9.23
N LEU A 13 -0.65 19.85 9.84
CA LEU A 13 -0.35 19.55 11.23
C LEU A 13 -0.08 20.84 12.00
N LYS A 14 -0.97 21.21 12.92
CA LYS A 14 -0.87 22.44 13.70
C LYS A 14 -0.47 22.17 15.14
N GLY A 15 0.55 22.87 15.64
CA GLY A 15 1.00 22.76 17.02
C GLY A 15 1.58 21.40 17.42
N ILE A 16 1.95 20.58 16.43
CA ILE A 16 2.51 19.23 16.61
C ILE A 16 4.02 19.28 16.45
N SER A 17 4.77 18.57 17.32
CA SER A 17 6.22 18.53 17.24
C SER A 17 6.70 17.84 15.93
N SER A 18 7.87 18.22 15.45
CA SER A 18 8.42 17.67 14.19
C SER A 18 8.60 16.15 14.22
N SER A 19 9.01 15.59 15.35
CA SER A 19 9.17 14.14 15.52
C SER A 19 7.84 13.41 15.41
N TYR A 20 6.78 13.94 16.03
CA TYR A 20 5.45 13.36 15.96
C TYR A 20 4.80 13.57 14.59
N SER A 21 5.02 14.72 13.97
CA SER A 21 4.60 14.98 12.59
C SER A 21 5.15 13.95 11.60
N ASN A 22 6.45 13.61 11.73
CA ASN A 22 7.07 12.58 10.92
C ASN A 22 6.47 11.19 11.18
N LEU A 23 6.13 10.88 12.43
CA LEU A 23 5.46 9.62 12.77
C LEU A 23 4.08 9.52 12.11
N VAL A 24 3.25 10.57 12.22
CA VAL A 24 1.93 10.63 11.57
C VAL A 24 2.06 10.47 10.05
N ARG A 25 2.99 11.21 9.43
CA ARG A 25 3.27 11.11 7.99
C ARG A 25 3.61 9.68 7.56
N GLN A 26 4.55 9.04 8.26
CA GLN A 26 4.95 7.67 7.93
C GLN A 26 3.80 6.68 8.09
N LYS A 27 2.98 6.82 9.15
CA LYS A 27 1.82 5.96 9.35
C LYS A 27 0.77 6.16 8.26
N MET A 28 0.47 7.40 7.87
CA MET A 28 -0.49 7.70 6.81
C MET A 28 0.01 7.23 5.44
N LEU A 29 1.30 7.41 5.12
CA LEU A 29 1.90 6.88 3.90
C LEU A 29 1.84 5.34 3.86
N GLY A 30 2.19 4.68 4.94
CA GLY A 30 2.10 3.21 5.03
C GLY A 30 0.66 2.69 4.92
N LEU A 31 -0.30 3.43 5.50
CA LEU A 31 -1.72 3.12 5.43
C LEU A 31 -2.28 3.26 4.01
N THR A 32 -1.95 4.35 3.32
CA THR A 32 -2.52 4.68 2.00
C THR A 32 -1.77 4.03 0.84
N ASN A 33 -0.55 3.55 1.03
CA ASN A 33 0.21 2.87 -0.01
C ASN A 33 -0.04 1.36 0.01
N GLN A 34 -1.09 0.91 -0.69
CA GLN A 34 -1.48 -0.50 -0.77
C GLN A 34 -1.16 -1.11 -2.13
N ASN A 35 -1.09 -2.44 -2.19
CA ASN A 35 -0.69 -3.17 -3.40
C ASN A 35 -1.83 -3.39 -4.41
N PHE A 36 -3.07 -3.05 -4.08
CA PHE A 36 -4.23 -3.33 -4.91
C PHE A 36 -4.75 -2.13 -5.71
N TYR A 37 -4.01 -1.00 -5.72
CA TYR A 37 -4.24 0.17 -6.56
C TYR A 37 -2.91 0.85 -6.93
N GLU A 38 -2.93 1.77 -7.87
CA GLU A 38 -1.78 2.65 -8.16
C GLU A 38 -1.78 3.81 -7.17
N PHE A 39 -0.66 3.95 -6.44
CA PHE A 39 -0.52 4.96 -5.40
C PHE A 39 0.33 6.15 -5.85
N HIS A 40 -0.21 7.35 -5.66
CA HIS A 40 0.44 8.63 -5.90
C HIS A 40 0.79 9.26 -4.55
N ASN A 41 2.07 9.42 -4.28
CA ASN A 41 2.56 9.95 -3.01
C ASN A 41 2.49 11.50 -2.97
N PRO A 42 2.59 12.13 -1.77
CA PRO A 42 2.48 13.57 -1.62
C PRO A 42 3.54 14.38 -2.39
N VAL A 43 4.75 13.83 -2.56
CA VAL A 43 5.85 14.53 -3.24
C VAL A 43 5.55 14.61 -4.73
N ASP A 44 5.18 13.48 -5.35
CA ASP A 44 4.85 13.43 -6.77
C ASP A 44 3.66 14.33 -7.11
N LEU A 45 2.65 14.36 -6.22
CA LEU A 45 1.48 15.23 -6.39
C LEU A 45 1.85 16.71 -6.23
N ALA A 46 2.68 17.06 -5.26
CA ALA A 46 3.14 18.43 -5.05
C ALA A 46 4.02 18.92 -6.20
N ASP A 47 4.87 18.05 -6.76
CA ASP A 47 5.73 18.40 -7.90
C ASP A 47 4.94 18.64 -9.18
N SER A 48 3.87 17.85 -9.40
CA SER A 48 3.07 17.92 -10.62
C SER A 48 1.89 18.89 -10.54
N HIS A 49 1.31 19.09 -9.33
CA HIS A 49 0.05 19.81 -9.09
C HIS A 49 0.14 20.74 -7.86
N SER A 50 1.26 21.48 -7.70
CA SER A 50 1.61 22.23 -6.48
C SER A 50 0.52 23.21 -6.03
N GLU A 51 -0.11 23.93 -6.95
CA GLU A 51 -1.16 24.91 -6.65
C GLU A 51 -2.41 24.21 -6.09
N ALA A 52 -2.93 23.18 -6.75
CA ALA A 52 -4.11 22.43 -6.33
C ALA A 52 -3.87 21.72 -4.99
N VAL A 53 -2.69 21.12 -4.79
CA VAL A 53 -2.27 20.52 -3.51
C VAL A 53 -2.28 21.56 -2.38
N SER A 54 -1.71 22.75 -2.65
CA SER A 54 -1.68 23.85 -1.65
C SER A 54 -3.09 24.34 -1.27
N ILE A 55 -4.00 24.43 -2.25
CA ILE A 55 -5.40 24.82 -2.01
C ILE A 55 -6.09 23.78 -1.11
N VAL A 56 -5.95 22.50 -1.43
CA VAL A 56 -6.55 21.40 -0.67
C VAL A 56 -5.99 21.34 0.76
N LEU A 57 -4.68 21.48 0.96
CA LEU A 57 -4.06 21.52 2.30
C LEU A 57 -4.39 22.80 3.07
N GLY A 58 -4.74 23.89 2.39
CA GLY A 58 -5.22 25.14 2.99
C GLY A 58 -6.60 25.05 3.61
N TYR A 59 -7.35 24.03 3.33
CA TYR A 59 -8.69 23.68 3.82
C TYR A 59 -9.65 24.87 3.97
N LYS A 60 -10.49 25.08 2.98
CA LYS A 60 -11.61 26.01 3.05
C LYS A 60 -12.91 25.20 3.03
N LYS A 61 -13.67 25.22 4.12
CA LYS A 61 -14.84 24.37 4.32
C LYS A 61 -15.85 24.45 3.17
N ASP A 62 -16.08 25.65 2.63
CA ASP A 62 -17.12 25.91 1.65
C ASP A 62 -16.76 25.40 0.22
N THR A 63 -15.47 25.33 -0.11
CA THR A 63 -14.97 24.92 -1.44
C THR A 63 -14.27 23.56 -1.42
N PHE A 64 -14.15 22.93 -0.27
CA PHE A 64 -13.26 21.76 -0.09
C PHE A 64 -13.58 20.59 -1.02
N ILE A 65 -14.86 20.30 -1.27
CA ILE A 65 -15.26 19.22 -2.19
C ILE A 65 -14.90 19.59 -3.63
N ASP A 66 -15.11 20.84 -4.03
CA ASP A 66 -14.80 21.33 -5.37
C ASP A 66 -13.27 21.34 -5.61
N ASP A 67 -12.50 21.73 -4.59
CA ASP A 67 -11.04 21.73 -4.62
C ASP A 67 -10.49 20.30 -4.76
N LEU A 68 -11.08 19.33 -4.03
CA LEU A 68 -10.74 17.90 -4.17
C LEU A 68 -11.16 17.34 -5.53
N ALA A 69 -12.33 17.73 -6.05
CA ALA A 69 -12.80 17.33 -7.36
C ALA A 69 -11.88 17.85 -8.48
N SER A 70 -11.43 19.11 -8.37
CA SER A 70 -10.49 19.70 -9.31
C SER A 70 -9.17 18.93 -9.32
N LEU A 71 -8.53 18.74 -8.15
CA LEU A 71 -7.29 17.98 -8.03
C LEU A 71 -7.45 16.55 -8.54
N SER A 72 -8.58 15.88 -8.22
CA SER A 72 -8.88 14.52 -8.66
C SER A 72 -8.93 14.41 -10.19
N ASN A 73 -9.53 15.39 -10.86
CA ASN A 73 -9.62 15.41 -12.31
C ASN A 73 -8.25 15.72 -12.95
N ASP A 74 -7.52 16.70 -12.43
CA ASP A 74 -6.24 17.16 -12.97
C ASP A 74 -5.16 16.08 -12.83
N ALA A 75 -5.12 15.40 -11.68
CA ALA A 75 -4.17 14.32 -11.40
C ALA A 75 -4.67 12.92 -11.78
N ASN A 76 -5.88 12.81 -12.36
CA ASN A 76 -6.55 11.56 -12.72
C ASN A 76 -6.63 10.55 -11.54
N LEU A 77 -7.02 11.02 -10.35
CA LEU A 77 -7.17 10.21 -9.16
C LEU A 77 -8.63 9.77 -8.98
N ASP A 78 -8.86 8.51 -8.62
CA ASP A 78 -10.20 8.00 -8.27
C ASP A 78 -10.54 8.27 -6.81
N TYR A 79 -9.51 8.21 -5.94
CA TYR A 79 -9.63 8.50 -4.52
C TYR A 79 -8.50 9.43 -4.07
N ILE A 80 -8.83 10.36 -3.17
CA ILE A 80 -7.86 11.26 -2.55
C ILE A 80 -7.98 11.14 -1.04
N PHE A 81 -6.83 11.02 -0.35
CA PHE A 81 -6.73 11.13 1.09
C PHE A 81 -6.04 12.42 1.51
N VAL A 82 -6.59 13.06 2.54
CA VAL A 82 -6.03 14.26 3.19
C VAL A 82 -6.13 14.11 4.69
N THR A 83 -5.09 14.53 5.41
CA THR A 83 -5.06 14.49 6.88
C THR A 83 -4.96 15.91 7.43
N SER A 84 -5.77 16.24 8.44
CA SER A 84 -5.66 17.48 9.18
C SER A 84 -5.72 17.19 10.67
N LEU A 85 -4.66 17.52 11.40
CA LEU A 85 -4.58 17.34 12.85
C LEU A 85 -4.05 18.58 13.53
N GLU A 86 -4.59 18.88 14.70
CA GLU A 86 -4.19 19.97 15.58
C GLU A 86 -3.92 19.45 16.98
N ASN A 87 -2.87 19.93 17.60
CA ASN A 87 -2.62 19.71 19.02
C ASN A 87 -3.47 20.68 19.83
N ILE A 88 -4.42 20.15 20.60
CA ILE A 88 -5.30 20.91 21.48
C ILE A 88 -4.99 20.71 22.96
N SER A 89 -3.77 20.26 23.29
CA SER A 89 -3.36 20.00 24.67
C SER A 89 -3.27 21.28 25.50
N ASP A 90 -3.83 21.25 26.69
CA ASP A 90 -3.64 22.30 27.70
C ASP A 90 -2.31 22.13 28.46
N THR A 91 -1.73 20.94 28.44
CA THR A 91 -0.50 20.58 29.15
C THR A 91 0.54 20.02 28.21
N LYS A 92 1.84 20.06 28.62
CA LYS A 92 2.96 19.51 27.86
C LYS A 92 3.14 18.00 28.06
N ASP A 93 2.51 17.43 29.07
CA ASP A 93 2.77 16.06 29.51
C ASP A 93 2.04 15.02 28.63
N ARG A 94 0.88 15.37 28.10
CA ARG A 94 0.15 14.49 27.17
C ARG A 94 -0.40 15.30 26.00
N VAL A 95 -0.10 14.85 24.80
CA VAL A 95 -0.55 15.50 23.57
C VAL A 95 -1.94 14.99 23.22
N MET A 96 -2.91 15.91 23.18
CA MET A 96 -4.28 15.64 22.71
C MET A 96 -4.44 16.16 21.30
N LEU A 97 -4.88 15.29 20.40
CA LEU A 97 -5.06 15.58 18.99
C LEU A 97 -6.53 15.73 18.66
N LYS A 98 -6.83 16.74 17.86
CA LYS A 98 -8.13 16.91 17.21
C LYS A 98 -7.95 17.09 15.73
N GLY A 99 -8.80 16.44 14.94
CA GLY A 99 -8.78 16.61 13.49
C GLY A 99 -9.53 15.53 12.76
N GLU A 100 -9.16 15.32 11.53
CA GLU A 100 -9.83 14.36 10.66
C GLU A 100 -8.90 13.80 9.58
N VAL A 101 -9.25 12.62 9.11
CA VAL A 101 -8.78 12.08 7.83
C VAL A 101 -9.96 12.08 6.87
N VAL A 102 -9.77 12.66 5.70
CA VAL A 102 -10.79 12.76 4.67
C VAL A 102 -10.41 11.86 3.51
N ARG A 103 -11.37 11.09 3.01
CA ARG A 103 -11.28 10.38 1.73
C ARG A 103 -12.32 10.95 0.78
N TYR A 104 -11.87 11.48 -0.36
CA TYR A 104 -12.73 11.86 -1.48
C TYR A 104 -12.85 10.69 -2.45
N ASN A 105 -14.03 10.52 -3.05
CA ASN A 105 -14.33 9.55 -4.11
C ASN A 105 -14.83 10.30 -5.34
N ARG A 106 -14.03 10.32 -6.42
CA ARG A 106 -14.35 11.00 -7.68
C ARG A 106 -15.66 10.54 -8.30
N LYS A 107 -15.89 9.23 -8.34
CA LYS A 107 -17.06 8.65 -9.01
C LYS A 107 -18.37 9.02 -8.32
N ALA A 108 -18.36 9.05 -7.00
CA ALA A 108 -19.54 9.42 -6.22
C ALA A 108 -19.65 10.94 -6.00
N ASN A 109 -18.56 11.67 -6.23
CA ASN A 109 -18.39 13.08 -5.90
C ASN A 109 -18.74 13.37 -4.43
N ASP A 110 -18.24 12.50 -3.54
CA ASP A 110 -18.50 12.57 -2.11
C ASP A 110 -17.23 12.47 -1.27
N ILE A 111 -17.37 12.85 0.01
CA ILE A 111 -16.30 12.71 0.99
C ILE A 111 -16.75 11.84 2.15
N TYR A 112 -15.85 10.98 2.60
CA TYR A 112 -15.94 10.29 3.88
C TYR A 112 -14.95 10.92 4.86
N ARG A 113 -15.42 11.24 6.08
CA ARG A 113 -14.62 11.87 7.14
C ARG A 113 -14.49 10.92 8.31
N TYR A 114 -13.26 10.73 8.77
CA TYR A 114 -12.96 10.02 9.99
C TYR A 114 -12.41 11.02 11.01
N GLU A 115 -13.19 11.32 12.03
CA GLU A 115 -12.81 12.30 13.07
C GLU A 115 -11.87 11.66 14.11
N ILE A 116 -10.85 12.41 14.51
CA ILE A 116 -9.88 12.04 15.54
C ILE A 116 -9.98 13.04 16.67
N LEU A 117 -10.31 12.55 17.86
CA LEU A 117 -10.25 13.29 19.11
C LEU A 117 -9.72 12.34 20.19
N SER A 118 -8.41 12.30 20.36
CA SER A 118 -7.76 11.36 21.26
C SER A 118 -6.37 11.82 21.68
N TYR A 119 -5.79 11.08 22.61
CA TYR A 119 -4.37 11.27 22.92
C TYR A 119 -3.48 10.72 21.77
N ALA A 120 -2.31 11.33 21.64
CA ALA A 120 -1.35 10.96 20.61
C ALA A 120 -0.87 9.49 20.72
N GLU A 121 -0.92 8.93 21.92
CA GLU A 121 -0.55 7.53 22.17
C GLU A 121 -1.54 6.55 21.51
N ASP A 122 -2.78 6.97 21.30
CA ASP A 122 -3.85 6.15 20.72
C ASP A 122 -3.90 6.19 19.19
N ILE A 123 -2.97 6.88 18.54
CA ILE A 123 -2.98 7.08 17.07
C ILE A 123 -3.06 5.75 16.30
N ASP A 124 -2.46 4.69 16.82
CA ASP A 124 -2.48 3.38 16.16
C ASP A 124 -3.87 2.75 16.09
N LEU A 125 -4.73 3.02 17.07
CA LEU A 125 -6.12 2.59 17.05
C LEU A 125 -6.89 3.29 15.91
N HIS A 126 -6.65 4.61 15.74
CA HIS A 126 -7.23 5.37 14.65
C HIS A 126 -6.73 4.92 13.29
N ILE A 127 -5.41 4.66 13.14
CA ILE A 127 -4.84 4.13 11.90
C ILE A 127 -5.50 2.80 11.51
N LYS A 128 -5.73 1.91 12.47
CA LYS A 128 -6.42 0.64 12.22
C LYS A 128 -7.86 0.87 11.75
N ALA A 129 -8.62 1.71 12.44
CA ALA A 129 -10.00 2.03 12.06
C ALA A 129 -10.08 2.69 10.68
N ILE A 130 -9.21 3.66 10.38
CA ILE A 130 -9.12 4.30 9.05
C ILE A 130 -8.83 3.26 7.97
N ASN A 131 -7.93 2.29 8.24
CA ASN A 131 -7.66 1.22 7.30
C ASN A 131 -8.93 0.42 7.00
N GLU A 132 -9.64 -0.02 8.01
CA GLU A 132 -10.85 -0.85 7.88
C GLU A 132 -12.00 -0.10 7.20
N GLU A 133 -12.23 1.16 7.58
CA GLU A 133 -13.39 1.94 7.13
C GLU A 133 -13.16 2.68 5.80
N MET A 134 -11.92 3.09 5.52
CA MET A 134 -11.64 3.95 4.37
C MET A 134 -10.78 3.25 3.31
N VAL A 135 -9.70 2.56 3.70
CA VAL A 135 -8.74 2.02 2.74
C VAL A 135 -9.24 0.69 2.18
N GLN A 136 -9.66 -0.25 3.04
CA GLN A 136 -10.11 -1.58 2.63
C GLN A 136 -11.44 -1.57 1.86
N THR A 137 -12.17 -0.46 1.89
CA THR A 137 -13.40 -0.27 1.11
C THR A 137 -13.15 0.21 -0.32
N ILE A 138 -11.90 0.56 -0.68
CA ILE A 138 -11.52 0.89 -2.05
C ILE A 138 -11.53 -0.39 -2.89
N PRO A 139 -12.16 -0.38 -4.09
CA PRO A 139 -12.18 -1.55 -4.95
C PRO A 139 -10.77 -1.98 -5.35
N HIS A 140 -10.48 -3.27 -5.24
CA HIS A 140 -9.22 -3.84 -5.72
C HIS A 140 -9.13 -3.71 -7.23
N SER A 141 -8.09 -3.05 -7.72
CA SER A 141 -7.88 -2.85 -9.14
C SER A 141 -7.14 -4.01 -9.78
N VAL A 142 -7.24 -4.08 -11.10
CA VAL A 142 -6.49 -5.05 -11.92
C VAL A 142 -4.98 -4.87 -11.77
N TYR A 143 -4.52 -3.66 -11.45
CA TYR A 143 -3.10 -3.33 -11.22
C TYR A 143 -2.46 -4.21 -10.14
N GLY A 144 -3.12 -4.37 -9.00
CA GLY A 144 -2.63 -5.25 -7.93
C GLY A 144 -2.60 -6.72 -8.33
N ILE A 145 -3.54 -7.16 -9.17
CA ILE A 145 -3.58 -8.52 -9.70
C ILE A 145 -2.44 -8.73 -10.72
N GLU A 146 -2.20 -7.78 -11.61
CA GLU A 146 -1.11 -7.86 -12.59
C GLU A 146 0.28 -7.82 -11.95
N LYS A 147 0.48 -6.98 -10.94
CA LYS A 147 1.74 -6.92 -10.19
C LYS A 147 2.06 -8.27 -9.53
N ASN A 148 1.04 -8.95 -8.99
CA ASN A 148 1.18 -10.26 -8.36
C ASN A 148 1.11 -11.42 -9.35
N ARG A 149 0.53 -11.24 -10.55
CA ARG A 149 0.39 -12.28 -11.57
C ARG A 149 1.73 -12.86 -12.01
N LYS A 150 2.79 -12.04 -12.11
CA LYS A 150 4.14 -12.50 -12.43
C LYS A 150 4.65 -13.51 -11.40
N TYR A 151 4.46 -13.21 -10.11
CA TYR A 151 4.85 -14.11 -9.02
C TYR A 151 3.97 -15.36 -8.96
N LEU A 152 2.67 -15.23 -9.27
CA LEU A 152 1.72 -16.35 -9.30
C LEU A 152 2.02 -17.29 -10.46
N VAL A 153 2.37 -16.78 -11.63
CA VAL A 153 2.80 -17.57 -12.81
C VAL A 153 4.11 -18.28 -12.51
N VAL A 154 5.11 -17.59 -11.94
CA VAL A 154 6.38 -18.20 -11.54
C VAL A 154 6.17 -19.29 -10.49
N GLY A 155 5.33 -19.03 -9.48
CA GLY A 155 4.96 -20.03 -8.47
C GLY A 155 4.27 -21.25 -9.07
N MET A 156 3.31 -21.08 -9.99
CA MET A 156 2.67 -22.20 -10.70
C MET A 156 3.66 -23.02 -11.55
N VAL A 157 4.57 -22.36 -12.26
CA VAL A 157 5.60 -23.06 -13.05
C VAL A 157 6.50 -23.90 -12.16
N ILE A 158 6.94 -23.36 -11.03
CA ILE A 158 7.77 -24.12 -10.06
C ILE A 158 7.01 -25.32 -9.52
N VAL A 159 5.75 -25.18 -9.12
CA VAL A 159 4.91 -26.28 -8.63
C VAL A 159 4.72 -27.34 -9.71
N LEU A 160 4.50 -26.93 -10.96
CA LEU A 160 4.29 -27.82 -12.09
C LEU A 160 5.56 -28.60 -12.44
N VAL A 161 6.72 -27.96 -12.44
CA VAL A 161 8.02 -28.58 -12.61
C VAL A 161 8.30 -29.59 -11.48
N PHE A 162 7.98 -29.24 -10.24
CA PHE A 162 8.14 -30.12 -9.08
C PHE A 162 7.21 -31.34 -9.16
N ALA A 163 5.93 -31.13 -9.54
CA ALA A 163 4.97 -32.23 -9.72
C ALA A 163 5.36 -33.17 -10.85
N LEU A 164 5.84 -32.63 -11.98
CA LEU A 164 6.33 -33.44 -13.10
C LEU A 164 7.60 -34.21 -12.73
N SER A 165 8.53 -33.59 -11.98
CA SER A 165 9.75 -34.28 -11.54
C SER A 165 9.46 -35.46 -10.61
N GLN A 166 8.41 -35.36 -9.78
CA GLN A 166 7.96 -36.48 -8.94
C GLN A 166 7.34 -37.63 -9.76
N SER A 167 6.61 -37.29 -10.84
CA SER A 167 5.95 -38.26 -11.72
C SER A 167 6.95 -39.03 -12.59
N PHE A 168 8.15 -38.50 -12.86
CA PHE A 168 9.21 -39.10 -13.66
C PHE A 168 10.36 -39.66 -12.84
N GLY A 169 10.18 -40.01 -11.58
CA GLY A 169 11.17 -40.73 -10.77
C GLY A 169 12.16 -39.87 -9.99
N GLY A 170 11.84 -38.59 -9.77
CA GLY A 170 12.63 -37.71 -8.93
C GLY A 170 13.80 -37.01 -9.64
N PHE A 171 14.26 -35.93 -9.03
CA PHE A 171 15.31 -35.03 -9.56
C PHE A 171 16.66 -35.73 -9.86
N GLY A 172 16.88 -36.95 -9.32
CA GLY A 172 18.10 -37.70 -9.47
C GLY A 172 18.33 -38.27 -10.89
N GLN A 173 17.27 -38.46 -11.68
CA GLN A 173 17.42 -38.96 -13.07
C GLN A 173 17.66 -37.85 -14.09
N PHE A 174 17.33 -36.60 -13.72
CA PHE A 174 17.49 -35.47 -14.64
C PHE A 174 18.89 -34.83 -14.58
N LEU A 175 19.66 -35.11 -13.51
CA LEU A 175 21.04 -34.65 -13.32
C LEU A 175 22.06 -35.82 -13.32
N GLY A 176 21.59 -37.05 -13.55
CA GLY A 176 22.42 -38.23 -13.55
C GLY A 176 23.13 -38.41 -14.88
N GLY A 177 24.32 -37.85 -14.99
CA GLY A 177 25.30 -38.30 -15.97
C GLY A 177 25.65 -39.79 -15.74
N ASP A 178 25.66 -40.53 -16.81
CA ASP A 178 26.14 -41.87 -16.94
C ASP A 178 27.37 -42.15 -16.05
N SER A 179 27.20 -42.96 -15.02
CA SER A 179 28.33 -43.70 -14.42
C SER A 179 28.17 -45.17 -14.78
N ASP A 180 28.72 -45.53 -15.92
CA ASP A 180 29.00 -46.90 -16.31
C ASP A 180 29.79 -47.59 -15.17
N GLY A 181 29.09 -48.33 -14.33
CA GLY A 181 29.67 -49.24 -13.37
C GLY A 181 30.20 -50.48 -14.09
N LYS A 182 31.48 -50.46 -14.45
CA LYS A 182 32.20 -51.69 -14.85
C LYS A 182 32.01 -52.77 -13.78
N LYS A 183 31.27 -53.83 -14.13
CA LYS A 183 31.25 -55.07 -13.41
C LYS A 183 32.68 -55.70 -13.50
N GLY A 184 33.36 -55.74 -12.38
CA GLY A 184 34.57 -56.49 -12.21
C GLY A 184 34.26 -57.97 -12.40
N THR A 185 34.91 -58.60 -13.40
CA THR A 185 34.96 -60.02 -13.59
C THR A 185 35.79 -60.67 -12.48
N GLU A 186 35.22 -61.61 -11.74
CA GLU A 186 35.93 -62.48 -10.80
C GLU A 186 36.87 -63.35 -11.58
N PRO A 187 38.16 -63.65 -11.12
CA PRO A 187 39.04 -64.58 -11.69
C PRO A 187 38.60 -66.02 -11.34
N PRO A 188 38.87 -66.99 -12.24
CA PRO A 188 38.51 -68.39 -12.03
C PRO A 188 39.40 -69.06 -10.96
N PRO A 189 38.89 -70.11 -10.24
CA PRO A 189 39.65 -70.76 -9.21
C PRO A 189 40.76 -71.61 -9.85
N GLY A 190 41.95 -71.35 -9.35
CA GLY A 190 43.14 -72.23 -9.72
C GLY A 190 43.11 -73.56 -8.98
N ASN A 191 43.52 -74.59 -9.73
CA ASN A 191 43.84 -75.91 -9.25
C ASN A 191 45.03 -75.90 -8.26
#